data_b84ed38b79ccd828b46aac984bb5e0a7
#
_entry.id   b84ed38b79ccd828b46aac984bb5e0a7
#
_cell.length_a   1.000
_cell.length_b   1.000
_cell.length_c   1.000
_cell.angle_alpha   90.00
_cell.angle_beta   90.00
_cell.angle_gamma   90.00
#
_symmetry.space_group_name_H-M   'P 1'
#
loop_
_entity.id
_entity.type
_entity.pdbx_description
1 polymer ?
#
loop_
_entity_poly.entity_id
_entity_poly.type
_entity_poly.pdbx_seq_one_letter_code
_entity_poly.pdbx_strand_id
1 'polypeptide(L)'
;MLNANDSQIKLEKYHADCVKFWTRQNGIDEREAYKRALEYDLIEIFKVNNGCLHDPYSPKGDELDKQTTLDFLKYRCQDLYGKEWEEHWKEYNLQ
;
A
#
# COMPACT_ATOMS: atom_id res chain seq x y z
N MET A 1 -11.77 11.64 -13.71
CA MET A 1 -10.93 11.81 -12.50
C MET A 1 -11.55 11.05 -11.32
N LEU A 2 -10.73 10.37 -10.57
CA LEU A 2 -11.22 9.65 -9.40
C LEU A 2 -11.36 10.61 -8.22
N ASN A 3 -12.41 10.41 -7.42
CA ASN A 3 -12.48 11.08 -6.14
C ASN A 3 -11.71 10.24 -5.10
N ALA A 4 -11.50 10.80 -3.90
CA ALA A 4 -10.73 10.12 -2.85
C ALA A 4 -11.31 8.74 -2.49
N ASN A 5 -12.64 8.62 -2.54
CA ASN A 5 -13.32 7.38 -2.19
C ASN A 5 -13.02 6.27 -3.20
N ASP A 6 -13.04 6.61 -4.49
CA ASP A 6 -12.73 5.64 -5.54
C ASP A 6 -11.25 5.22 -5.47
N SER A 7 -10.36 6.17 -5.19
CA SER A 7 -8.94 5.89 -5.01
C SER A 7 -8.72 4.96 -3.83
N GLN A 8 -9.41 5.18 -2.73
CA GLN A 8 -9.31 4.36 -1.54
C GLN A 8 -9.74 2.91 -1.84
N ILE A 9 -10.85 2.73 -2.57
CA ILE A 9 -11.35 1.40 -2.93
C ILE A 9 -10.32 0.66 -3.79
N LYS A 10 -9.71 1.34 -4.76
CA LYS A 10 -8.69 0.74 -5.61
C LYS A 10 -7.45 0.34 -4.83
N LEU A 11 -7.01 1.19 -3.90
CA LEU A 11 -5.86 0.88 -3.05
C LEU A 11 -6.12 -0.33 -2.17
N GLU A 12 -7.30 -0.41 -1.60
CA GLU A 12 -7.66 -1.54 -0.76
C GLU A 12 -7.69 -2.84 -1.55
N LYS A 13 -8.24 -2.80 -2.76
CA LYS A 13 -8.25 -3.96 -3.64
C LYS A 13 -6.84 -4.38 -4.01
N TYR A 14 -6.00 -3.44 -4.41
CA TYR A 14 -4.61 -3.73 -4.76
C TYR A 14 -3.86 -4.32 -3.58
N HIS A 15 -3.99 -3.73 -2.42
CA HIS A 15 -3.35 -4.25 -1.22
C HIS A 15 -3.81 -5.68 -0.91
N ALA A 16 -5.11 -5.92 -0.99
CA ALA A 16 -5.66 -7.27 -0.76
C ALA A 16 -5.09 -8.28 -1.74
N ASP A 17 -4.94 -7.91 -3.00
CA ASP A 17 -4.37 -8.79 -4.02
C ASP A 17 -2.89 -9.08 -3.76
N CYS A 18 -2.14 -8.07 -3.31
CA CYS A 18 -0.74 -8.25 -2.93
C CYS A 18 -0.62 -9.19 -1.73
N VAL A 19 -1.48 -9.03 -0.73
CA VAL A 19 -1.48 -9.91 0.44
C VAL A 19 -1.77 -11.35 0.01
N LYS A 20 -2.73 -11.55 -0.89
CA LYS A 20 -3.04 -12.88 -1.41
C LYS A 20 -1.83 -13.48 -2.13
N PHE A 21 -1.14 -12.68 -2.94
CA PHE A 21 0.05 -13.14 -3.64
C PHE A 21 1.10 -13.64 -2.65
N TRP A 22 1.44 -12.83 -1.65
CA TRP A 22 2.44 -13.19 -0.66
C TRP A 22 1.99 -14.36 0.22
N THR A 23 0.71 -14.46 0.53
CA THR A 23 0.18 -15.58 1.33
C THR A 23 0.35 -16.90 0.63
N ARG A 24 0.41 -16.91 -0.71
CA ARG A 24 0.63 -18.13 -1.48
C ARG A 24 2.07 -18.64 -1.41
N GLN A 25 3.00 -17.81 -0.94
CA GLN A 25 4.38 -18.23 -0.76
C GLN A 25 4.49 -19.20 0.39
N ASN A 26 5.28 -20.24 0.20
CA ASN A 26 5.43 -21.26 1.23
C ASN A 26 6.02 -20.70 2.51
N GLY A 27 5.40 -21.02 3.63
CA GLY A 27 5.89 -20.63 4.94
C GLY A 27 5.62 -19.20 5.34
N ILE A 28 4.83 -18.48 4.57
CA ILE A 28 4.48 -17.09 4.90
C ILE A 28 3.04 -17.07 5.43
N ASP A 29 2.88 -16.59 6.66
CA ASP A 29 1.57 -16.43 7.25
C ASP A 29 0.93 -15.11 6.78
N GLU A 30 -0.34 -14.93 7.14
CA GLU A 30 -1.12 -13.78 6.71
C GLU A 30 -0.52 -12.45 7.17
N ARG A 31 -0.03 -12.39 8.40
CA ARG A 31 0.56 -11.16 8.95
C ARG A 31 1.86 -10.81 8.23
N GLU A 32 2.70 -11.80 7.98
CA GLU A 32 3.94 -11.57 7.22
C GLU A 32 3.64 -11.16 5.79
N ALA A 33 2.62 -11.76 5.18
CA ALA A 33 2.18 -11.37 3.84
C ALA A 33 1.71 -9.92 3.80
N TYR A 34 0.95 -9.52 4.81
CA TYR A 34 0.48 -8.15 4.95
C TYR A 34 1.66 -7.17 5.03
N LYS A 35 2.65 -7.51 5.86
CA LYS A 35 3.85 -6.69 6.02
C LYS A 35 4.61 -6.55 4.70
N ARG A 36 4.80 -7.66 3.99
CA ARG A 36 5.52 -7.64 2.72
C ARG A 36 4.78 -6.85 1.66
N ALA A 37 3.47 -7.00 1.59
CA ALA A 37 2.67 -6.23 0.65
C ALA A 37 2.83 -4.73 0.91
N LEU A 38 2.78 -4.34 2.17
CA LEU A 38 2.95 -2.93 2.53
C LEU A 38 4.36 -2.42 2.21
N GLU A 39 5.38 -3.13 2.66
CA GLU A 39 6.76 -2.66 2.54
C GLU A 39 7.34 -2.77 1.13
N TYR A 40 7.07 -3.88 0.45
CA TYR A 40 7.72 -4.14 -0.83
C TYR A 40 6.90 -3.72 -2.04
N ASP A 41 5.58 -3.82 -1.94
CA ASP A 41 4.74 -3.51 -3.10
C ASP A 41 4.20 -2.09 -3.08
N LEU A 42 3.45 -1.74 -2.05
CA LEU A 42 2.77 -0.45 -2.03
C LEU A 42 3.73 0.74 -1.85
N ILE A 43 4.63 0.63 -0.89
CA ILE A 43 5.55 1.72 -0.59
C ILE A 43 6.54 1.93 -1.74
N GLU A 44 7.05 0.84 -2.31
CA GLU A 44 7.98 0.94 -3.41
C GLU A 44 7.33 1.55 -4.65
N ILE A 45 6.11 1.13 -4.97
CA ILE A 45 5.38 1.71 -6.08
C ILE A 45 5.09 3.19 -5.83
N PHE A 46 4.73 3.54 -4.61
CA PHE A 46 4.52 4.93 -4.23
C PHE A 46 5.78 5.77 -4.49
N LYS A 47 6.92 5.27 -4.06
CA LYS A 47 8.20 5.98 -4.25
C LYS A 47 8.55 6.13 -5.73
N VAL A 48 8.40 5.06 -6.50
CA VAL A 48 8.74 5.06 -7.93
C VAL A 48 7.86 6.03 -8.71
N ASN A 49 6.61 6.13 -8.34
CA ASN A 49 5.63 6.95 -9.04
C ASN A 49 5.48 8.36 -8.45
N ASN A 50 6.45 8.79 -7.65
CA ASN A 50 6.48 10.16 -7.11
C ASN A 50 5.23 10.52 -6.31
N GLY A 51 4.74 9.58 -5.53
CA GLY A 51 3.59 9.82 -4.67
C GLY A 51 2.25 9.47 -5.31
N CYS A 52 2.26 8.94 -6.51
CA CYS A 52 1.04 8.44 -7.15
C CYS A 52 1.12 6.92 -7.26
N LEU A 53 -0.01 6.26 -7.10
CA LEU A 53 -0.09 4.82 -7.22
C LEU A 53 -1.03 4.48 -8.36
N HIS A 54 -0.52 3.73 -9.34
CA HIS A 54 -1.32 3.29 -10.49
C HIS A 54 -1.98 1.96 -10.21
N ASP A 55 -3.18 1.79 -10.74
CA ASP A 55 -3.89 0.52 -10.68
C ASP A 55 -3.13 -0.49 -11.53
N PRO A 56 -2.64 -1.59 -10.95
CA PRO A 56 -1.85 -2.57 -11.69
C PRO A 56 -2.66 -3.33 -12.73
N TYR A 57 -3.99 -3.27 -12.65
CA TYR A 57 -4.87 -3.98 -13.59
C TYR A 57 -5.31 -3.11 -14.76
N SER A 58 -4.83 -1.88 -14.81
CA SER A 58 -5.09 -0.98 -15.92
C SER A 58 -3.74 -0.45 -16.42
N PRO A 59 -3.32 -0.80 -17.64
CA PRO A 59 -2.00 -0.35 -18.15
C PRO A 59 -1.84 1.16 -18.17
N LYS A 60 -2.95 1.87 -18.30
CA LYS A 60 -2.94 3.32 -18.22
C LYS A 60 -3.54 3.79 -16.91
N GLY A 61 -3.67 2.90 -15.96
CA GLY A 61 -4.37 3.02 -14.71
C GLY A 61 -4.72 4.41 -14.23
N ASP A 62 -5.66 4.47 -13.34
CA ASP A 62 -6.02 5.73 -12.73
C ASP A 62 -4.93 6.17 -11.77
N GLU A 63 -4.46 7.39 -11.93
CA GLU A 63 -3.52 7.97 -10.97
C GLU A 63 -4.29 8.27 -9.70
N LEU A 64 -3.72 7.86 -8.58
CA LEU A 64 -4.30 8.10 -7.28
C LEU A 64 -3.71 9.37 -6.69
N ASP A 65 -4.54 10.11 -5.99
CA ASP A 65 -4.11 11.31 -5.32
C ASP A 65 -3.00 11.00 -4.31
N LYS A 66 -1.95 11.80 -4.33
CA LYS A 66 -0.80 11.61 -3.45
C LYS A 66 -1.19 11.55 -1.98
N GLN A 67 -2.07 12.47 -1.56
CA GLN A 67 -2.48 12.53 -0.17
C GLN A 67 -3.32 11.30 0.21
N THR A 68 -4.22 10.87 -0.69
CA THR A 68 -5.02 9.69 -0.45
C THR A 68 -4.14 8.45 -0.31
N THR A 69 -3.13 8.32 -1.17
CA THR A 69 -2.19 7.21 -1.12
C THR A 69 -1.39 7.23 0.19
N LEU A 70 -0.90 8.42 0.55
CA LEU A 70 -0.12 8.58 1.76
C LEU A 70 -0.95 8.25 3.00
N ASP A 71 -2.19 8.72 3.05
CA ASP A 71 -3.09 8.43 4.16
C ASP A 71 -3.39 6.94 4.26
N PHE A 72 -3.58 6.29 3.12
CA PHE A 72 -3.80 4.85 3.10
C PHE A 72 -2.59 4.09 3.65
N LEU A 73 -1.40 4.44 3.20
CA LEU A 73 -0.16 3.79 3.66
C LEU A 73 0.04 3.99 5.16
N LYS A 74 -0.22 5.20 5.66
CA LYS A 74 -0.16 5.47 7.10
C LYS A 74 -1.13 4.61 7.87
N TYR A 75 -2.37 4.57 7.41
CA TYR A 75 -3.40 3.77 8.06
C TYR A 75 -3.00 2.29 8.13
N ARG A 76 -2.48 1.76 7.02
CA ARG A 76 -2.04 0.36 6.98
C ARG A 76 -0.81 0.12 7.86
N CYS A 77 0.10 1.09 7.93
CA CYS A 77 1.24 1.02 8.83
C CYS A 77 0.79 0.95 10.30
N GLN A 78 -0.17 1.79 10.67
CA GLN A 78 -0.76 1.77 12.01
C GLN A 78 -1.43 0.43 12.30
N ASP A 79 -2.16 -0.10 11.33
CA ASP A 79 -2.85 -1.37 11.48
C ASP A 79 -1.87 -2.52 11.67
N LEU A 80 -0.77 -2.50 10.95
CA LEU A 80 0.24 -3.56 11.02
C LEU A 80 1.07 -3.51 12.30
N TYR A 81 1.52 -2.33 12.70
CA TYR A 81 2.49 -2.19 13.79
C TYR A 81 1.89 -1.68 15.11
N GLY A 82 0.65 -1.25 15.09
CA GLY A 82 0.00 -0.77 16.29
C GLY A 82 0.70 0.43 16.90
N LYS A 83 1.08 0.34 18.17
CA LYS A 83 1.67 1.47 18.90
C LYS A 83 3.05 1.89 18.37
N GLU A 84 3.72 1.00 17.68
CA GLU A 84 5.07 1.25 17.18
C GLU A 84 5.10 1.77 15.74
N TRP A 85 3.95 2.09 15.20
CA TRP A 85 3.82 2.45 13.78
C TRP A 85 4.68 3.66 13.39
N GLU A 86 4.84 4.64 14.29
CA GLU A 86 5.59 5.85 13.95
C GLU A 86 7.07 5.56 13.68
N GLU A 87 7.65 4.62 14.42
CA GLU A 87 9.04 4.23 14.22
C GLU A 87 9.22 3.58 12.85
N HIS A 88 8.32 2.70 12.48
CA HIS A 88 8.36 2.07 11.16
C HIS A 88 8.07 3.06 10.05
N TRP A 89 7.14 3.97 10.29
CA TRP A 89 6.79 4.99 9.30
C TRP A 89 7.96 5.89 8.94
N LYS A 90 8.77 6.25 9.93
CA LYS A 90 9.95 7.08 9.70
C LYS A 90 10.95 6.41 8.78
N GLU A 91 11.07 5.10 8.86
CA GLU A 91 12.01 4.34 8.02
C GLU A 91 11.61 4.37 6.54
N TYR A 92 10.35 4.60 6.25
CA TYR A 92 9.86 4.60 4.87
C TYR A 92 10.20 5.88 4.11
N ASN A 93 10.50 6.98 4.80
CA ASN A 93 10.84 8.28 4.18
C ASN A 93 9.76 8.78 3.23
N LEU A 94 8.50 8.63 3.60
CA LEU A 94 7.37 9.10 2.81
C LEU A 94 6.90 10.45 3.33
N GLN A 95 6.88 11.44 2.47
CA GLN A 95 6.41 12.79 2.82
C GLN A 95 5.35 13.25 1.83
#